data_aef19a2311530015db08ab4cec3101e0
#
_entry.id   aef19a2311530015db08ab4cec3101e0
#
_cell.length_a   1.000
_cell.length_b   1.000
_cell.length_c   1.000
_cell.angle_alpha   90.00
_cell.angle_beta   90.00
_cell.angle_gamma   90.00
#
_symmetry.space_group_name_H-M   'P 1'
#
loop_
_entity.id
_entity.type
_entity.pdbx_description
1 polymer ?
#
loop_
_entity_poly.entity_id
_entity_poly.type
_entity_poly.pdbx_seq_one_letter_code
_entity_poly.pdbx_strand_id
1 'polypeptide(L)'
;IEIQDPADFTFRAEKHCFGINLSEAQRYLGVGFENTLDAFSYQGLTKEELTNKYYFKPEIYFENNYVKQEIMLSGKPKHSFGIIKLSFKEKTKIELNDEFCIGIIIKGKGEIKTISQQTHILPGNGLFFPAVLDELEVIPEGKLEMIICGIKDFPYIKIK
;
A
#
# COMPACT_ATOMS: atom_id res chain seq x y z
N ILE A 1 -6.91 1.80 -4.88
CA ILE A 1 -5.77 2.34 -4.11
C ILE A 1 -4.54 2.13 -4.95
N GLU A 2 -3.78 3.18 -5.13
CA GLU A 2 -2.47 3.17 -5.77
C GLU A 2 -1.43 3.55 -4.71
N ILE A 3 -0.36 2.77 -4.62
CA ILE A 3 0.77 3.01 -3.73
C ILE A 3 2.02 3.05 -4.61
N GLN A 4 2.75 4.15 -4.56
CA GLN A 4 3.94 4.36 -5.38
C GLN A 4 5.08 4.98 -4.56
N ASP A 5 6.30 4.80 -5.05
CA ASP A 5 7.46 5.53 -4.55
C ASP A 5 7.33 7.04 -4.84
N PRO A 6 8.00 7.92 -4.10
CA PRO A 6 7.93 9.36 -4.30
C PRO A 6 8.52 9.85 -5.63
N ALA A 7 9.15 8.98 -6.41
CA ALA A 7 9.69 9.28 -7.73
C ALA A 7 8.62 9.07 -8.81
N ASP A 8 8.29 10.15 -9.53
CA ASP A 8 7.39 10.10 -10.69
C ASP A 8 8.21 10.14 -11.99
N PHE A 9 8.44 8.98 -12.58
CA PHE A 9 9.07 8.82 -13.90
C PHE A 9 8.03 8.48 -14.97
N THR A 10 6.94 9.21 -14.99
CA THR A 10 5.84 8.95 -15.91
C THR A 10 6.08 9.63 -17.25
N PHE A 11 6.23 8.85 -18.32
CA PHE A 11 6.13 9.36 -19.68
C PHE A 11 4.67 9.65 -20.04
N ARG A 12 4.43 10.78 -20.69
CA ARG A 12 3.08 11.24 -21.04
C ARG A 12 2.91 11.31 -22.55
N ALA A 13 2.00 10.50 -23.08
CA ALA A 13 1.65 10.53 -24.49
C ALA A 13 0.83 11.79 -24.83
N GLU A 14 -0.01 12.24 -23.90
CA GLU A 14 -0.88 13.41 -24.07
C GLU A 14 -0.09 14.72 -24.11
N LYS A 15 -0.53 15.62 -25.01
CA LYS A 15 0.01 16.99 -25.11
C LYS A 15 -0.63 17.96 -24.12
N HIS A 16 -1.80 17.60 -23.61
CA HIS A 16 -2.58 18.41 -22.67
C HIS A 16 -2.97 17.57 -21.47
N CYS A 17 -2.76 18.11 -20.27
CA CYS A 17 -3.16 17.46 -19.02
C CYS A 17 -3.75 18.51 -18.07
N PHE A 18 -4.96 18.27 -17.57
CA PHE A 18 -5.68 19.20 -16.69
C PHE A 18 -5.73 20.65 -17.16
N GLY A 19 -5.91 20.86 -18.48
CA GLY A 19 -5.97 22.19 -19.09
C GLY A 19 -4.61 22.88 -19.31
N ILE A 20 -3.49 22.18 -19.05
CA ILE A 20 -2.14 22.69 -19.24
C ILE A 20 -1.51 22.02 -20.45
N ASN A 21 -0.87 22.82 -21.32
CA ASN A 21 -0.04 22.33 -22.41
C ASN A 21 1.30 21.85 -21.86
N LEU A 22 1.64 20.59 -22.13
CA LEU A 22 2.90 20.00 -21.72
C LEU A 22 3.96 20.17 -22.81
N SER A 23 5.13 20.66 -22.43
CA SER A 23 6.31 20.67 -23.30
C SER A 23 6.83 19.26 -23.54
N GLU A 24 7.65 19.06 -24.59
CA GLU A 24 8.30 17.77 -24.84
C GLU A 24 9.18 17.32 -23.66
N ALA A 25 9.91 18.24 -23.04
CA ALA A 25 10.72 17.93 -21.87
C ALA A 25 9.89 17.41 -20.69
N GLN A 26 8.70 17.97 -20.46
CA GLN A 26 7.77 17.49 -19.44
C GLN A 26 7.11 16.14 -19.78
N ARG A 27 6.86 15.91 -21.07
CA ARG A 27 6.26 14.65 -21.55
C ARG A 27 7.24 13.49 -21.52
N TYR A 28 8.47 13.74 -21.93
CA TYR A 28 9.50 12.70 -22.14
C TYR A 28 10.66 12.79 -21.17
N LEU A 29 10.50 13.54 -20.07
CA LEU A 29 11.53 13.68 -19.01
C LEU A 29 12.91 14.11 -19.55
N GLY A 30 12.95 14.83 -20.67
CA GLY A 30 14.17 15.28 -21.31
C GLY A 30 14.91 14.24 -22.17
N VAL A 31 14.44 12.97 -22.21
CA VAL A 31 15.12 11.90 -23.00
C VAL A 31 14.70 11.89 -24.48
N GLY A 32 13.64 12.61 -24.83
CA GLY A 32 13.09 12.68 -26.20
C GLY A 32 12.13 11.53 -26.52
N PHE A 33 11.36 11.75 -27.61
CA PHE A 33 10.29 10.84 -28.01
C PHE A 33 10.81 9.44 -28.37
N GLU A 34 11.83 9.35 -29.19
CA GLU A 34 12.38 8.06 -29.67
C GLU A 34 12.88 7.19 -28.51
N ASN A 35 13.68 7.78 -27.62
CA ASN A 35 14.17 7.05 -26.44
C ASN A 35 13.04 6.68 -25.47
N THR A 36 11.95 7.44 -25.45
CA THR A 36 10.75 7.09 -24.67
C THR A 36 10.07 5.85 -25.21
N LEU A 37 10.05 5.66 -26.54
CA LEU A 37 9.47 4.46 -27.15
C LEU A 37 10.23 3.19 -26.76
N ASP A 38 11.55 3.27 -26.59
CA ASP A 38 12.39 2.13 -26.17
C ASP A 38 12.08 1.65 -24.75
N ALA A 39 11.45 2.49 -23.92
CA ALA A 39 11.04 2.11 -22.56
C ALA A 39 9.78 1.21 -22.54
N PHE A 40 9.04 1.11 -23.64
CA PHE A 40 7.85 0.29 -23.72
C PHE A 40 8.18 -1.17 -24.09
N SER A 41 7.51 -2.11 -23.42
CA SER A 41 7.56 -3.52 -23.83
C SER A 41 6.50 -3.74 -24.93
N TYR A 42 6.96 -4.05 -26.13
CA TYR A 42 6.10 -4.36 -27.26
C TYR A 42 5.71 -5.85 -27.32
N GLN A 43 6.12 -6.63 -26.32
CA GLN A 43 5.75 -8.03 -26.24
C GLN A 43 4.29 -8.15 -25.82
N GLY A 44 3.47 -8.70 -26.70
CA GLY A 44 2.09 -9.07 -26.38
C GLY A 44 2.09 -10.22 -25.35
N LEU A 45 1.27 -10.11 -24.33
CA LEU A 45 1.05 -11.16 -23.33
C LEU A 45 -0.40 -11.64 -23.40
N THR A 46 -0.60 -12.93 -23.25
CA THR A 46 -1.92 -13.49 -23.01
C THR A 46 -2.45 -13.05 -21.65
N LYS A 47 -3.76 -13.14 -21.42
CA LYS A 47 -4.36 -12.83 -20.11
C LYS A 47 -3.75 -13.69 -18.99
N GLU A 48 -3.44 -14.95 -19.29
CA GLU A 48 -2.83 -15.88 -18.32
C GLU A 48 -1.41 -15.45 -17.95
N GLU A 49 -0.57 -15.15 -18.94
CA GLU A 49 0.80 -14.66 -18.74
C GLU A 49 0.80 -13.32 -17.95
N LEU A 50 -0.12 -12.42 -18.27
CA LEU A 50 -0.28 -11.14 -17.59
C LEU A 50 -0.66 -11.36 -16.12
N THR A 51 -1.61 -12.27 -15.86
CA THR A 51 -2.03 -12.61 -14.50
C THR A 51 -0.89 -13.23 -13.71
N ASN A 52 -0.16 -14.18 -14.29
CA ASN A 52 0.94 -14.86 -13.62
C ASN A 52 2.14 -13.93 -13.36
N LYS A 53 2.38 -12.94 -14.23
CA LYS A 53 3.52 -12.03 -14.14
C LYS A 53 3.27 -10.85 -13.20
N TYR A 54 2.05 -10.29 -13.21
CA TYR A 54 1.78 -9.02 -12.55
C TYR A 54 0.75 -9.10 -11.42
N TYR A 55 0.04 -10.21 -11.28
CA TYR A 55 -0.96 -10.35 -10.23
C TYR A 55 -0.38 -11.08 -9.03
N PHE A 56 -0.12 -10.33 -7.97
CA PHE A 56 0.35 -10.92 -6.71
C PHE A 56 -0.80 -11.63 -6.01
N LYS A 57 -0.60 -12.89 -5.66
CA LYS A 57 -1.54 -13.63 -4.80
C LYS A 57 -1.18 -13.32 -3.35
N PRO A 58 -2.12 -12.83 -2.54
CA PRO A 58 -1.87 -12.61 -1.13
C PRO A 58 -1.46 -13.90 -0.43
N GLU A 59 -0.42 -13.82 0.40
CA GLU A 59 0.03 -14.93 1.25
C GLU A 59 -0.49 -14.72 2.66
N ILE A 60 -1.14 -15.75 3.23
CA ILE A 60 -1.56 -15.70 4.62
C ILE A 60 -0.33 -15.85 5.49
N TYR A 61 -0.01 -14.78 6.23
CA TYR A 61 1.10 -14.78 7.18
C TYR A 61 0.66 -15.23 8.57
N PHE A 62 -0.51 -14.76 9.01
CA PHE A 62 -1.10 -15.10 10.30
C PHE A 62 -2.61 -15.11 10.20
N GLU A 63 -3.26 -16.08 10.82
CA GLU A 63 -4.71 -16.14 10.91
C GLU A 63 -5.15 -16.86 12.18
N ASN A 64 -6.13 -16.25 12.87
CA ASN A 64 -6.88 -16.87 13.95
C ASN A 64 -8.37 -16.49 13.82
N ASN A 65 -9.19 -16.79 14.84
CA ASN A 65 -10.62 -16.50 14.81
C ASN A 65 -10.94 -15.00 14.74
N TYR A 66 -10.03 -14.12 15.16
CA TYR A 66 -10.26 -12.70 15.40
C TYR A 66 -9.58 -11.80 14.38
N VAL A 67 -8.45 -12.23 13.85
CA VAL A 67 -7.64 -11.41 12.94
C VAL A 67 -6.98 -12.27 11.88
N LYS A 68 -6.87 -11.69 10.67
CA LYS A 68 -6.12 -12.26 9.56
C LYS A 68 -5.13 -11.22 9.03
N GLN A 69 -3.88 -11.65 8.84
CA GLN A 69 -2.82 -10.86 8.23
C GLN A 69 -2.37 -11.53 6.94
N GLU A 70 -2.48 -10.78 5.85
CA GLU A 70 -2.11 -11.23 4.51
C GLU A 70 -1.00 -10.33 3.95
N ILE A 71 0.08 -10.92 3.45
CA ILE A 71 1.12 -10.20 2.71
C ILE A 71 0.62 -10.03 1.28
N MET A 72 0.39 -8.78 0.86
CA MET A 72 -0.02 -8.42 -0.49
C MET A 72 1.20 -8.17 -1.39
N LEU A 73 2.24 -7.57 -0.82
CA LEU A 73 3.52 -7.32 -1.45
C LEU A 73 4.61 -7.40 -0.38
N SER A 74 5.58 -8.28 -0.59
CA SER A 74 6.75 -8.34 0.29
C SER A 74 7.64 -7.12 0.03
N GLY A 75 8.15 -6.49 1.10
CA GLY A 75 9.10 -5.39 1.02
C GLY A 75 10.48 -5.82 0.52
N LYS A 76 11.51 -5.17 1.02
CA LYS A 76 12.93 -5.50 0.72
C LYS A 76 13.24 -7.00 0.91
N PRO A 77 14.18 -7.57 0.16
CA PRO A 77 15.03 -6.89 -0.83
C PRO A 77 14.39 -6.69 -2.21
N LYS A 78 13.17 -7.15 -2.45
CA LYS A 78 12.56 -7.15 -3.79
C LYS A 78 11.88 -5.84 -4.16
N HIS A 79 11.32 -5.14 -3.19
CA HIS A 79 10.54 -3.92 -3.40
C HIS A 79 10.94 -2.84 -2.41
N SER A 80 10.78 -1.57 -2.79
CA SER A 80 11.10 -0.41 -1.95
C SER A 80 10.17 -0.28 -0.74
N PHE A 81 8.99 -0.87 -0.81
CA PHE A 81 7.99 -0.91 0.27
C PHE A 81 7.27 -2.26 0.28
N GLY A 82 6.62 -2.56 1.37
CA GLY A 82 5.76 -3.72 1.52
C GLY A 82 4.32 -3.32 1.80
N ILE A 83 3.39 -4.21 1.48
CA ILE A 83 1.96 -4.01 1.70
C ILE A 83 1.39 -5.22 2.42
N ILE A 84 0.71 -5.00 3.53
CA ILE A 84 -0.09 -6.00 4.21
C ILE A 84 -1.56 -5.59 4.26
N LYS A 85 -2.42 -6.59 4.30
CA LYS A 85 -3.82 -6.43 4.62
C LYS A 85 -4.10 -7.07 5.97
N LEU A 86 -4.73 -6.31 6.85
CA LEU A 86 -5.24 -6.77 8.13
C LEU A 86 -6.76 -6.80 8.09
N SER A 87 -7.32 -7.90 8.55
CA SER A 87 -8.77 -8.08 8.70
C SER A 87 -9.08 -8.39 10.15
N PHE A 88 -9.85 -7.53 10.80
CA PHE A 88 -10.22 -7.65 12.21
C PHE A 88 -11.70 -8.00 12.35
N LYS A 89 -12.02 -8.93 13.25
CA LYS A 89 -13.38 -9.27 13.66
C LYS A 89 -13.66 -8.86 15.10
N GLU A 90 -12.61 -8.81 15.92
CA GLU A 90 -12.68 -8.45 17.33
C GLU A 90 -11.54 -7.52 17.70
N LYS A 91 -11.64 -6.93 18.88
CA LYS A 91 -10.61 -6.08 19.46
C LYS A 91 -9.26 -6.79 19.44
N THR A 92 -8.28 -6.16 18.83
CA THR A 92 -6.95 -6.72 18.61
C THR A 92 -5.87 -5.68 18.91
N LYS A 93 -4.84 -6.09 19.64
CA LYS A 93 -3.66 -5.29 19.89
C LYS A 93 -2.59 -5.62 18.85
N ILE A 94 -2.00 -4.61 18.27
CA ILE A 94 -0.89 -4.77 17.32
C ILE A 94 0.34 -4.00 17.82
N GLU A 95 1.51 -4.58 17.63
CA GLU A 95 2.81 -3.94 17.81
C GLU A 95 3.37 -3.50 16.48
N LEU A 96 3.94 -2.30 16.46
CA LEU A 96 4.68 -1.71 15.35
C LEU A 96 6.16 -1.75 15.69
N ASN A 97 7.02 -2.21 14.78
CA ASN A 97 8.44 -2.39 15.04
C ASN A 97 9.26 -1.17 14.63
N ASP A 98 9.28 -0.10 15.44
CA ASP A 98 10.17 1.08 15.31
C ASP A 98 10.23 1.71 13.90
N GLU A 99 9.19 1.53 13.10
CA GLU A 99 9.11 2.06 11.74
C GLU A 99 7.80 2.79 11.53
N PHE A 100 7.87 3.90 10.81
CA PHE A 100 6.63 4.53 10.39
C PHE A 100 5.95 3.72 9.30
N CYS A 101 4.64 3.72 9.31
CA CYS A 101 3.84 3.15 8.24
C CYS A 101 2.57 3.96 8.00
N ILE A 102 1.96 3.72 6.85
CA ILE A 102 0.70 4.36 6.44
C ILE A 102 -0.37 3.29 6.40
N GLY A 103 -1.52 3.57 7.02
CA GLY A 103 -2.71 2.73 6.98
C GLY A 103 -3.82 3.36 6.16
N ILE A 104 -4.63 2.53 5.51
CA ILE A 104 -5.86 2.96 4.83
C ILE A 104 -6.97 2.00 5.22
N ILE A 105 -8.06 2.53 5.75
CA ILE A 105 -9.26 1.73 6.02
C ILE A 105 -9.99 1.48 4.71
N ILE A 106 -10.11 0.21 4.32
CA ILE A 106 -10.76 -0.17 3.06
C ILE A 106 -12.19 -0.69 3.25
N LYS A 107 -12.50 -1.20 4.44
CA LYS A 107 -13.84 -1.73 4.74
C LYS A 107 -14.11 -1.72 6.24
N GLY A 108 -15.40 -1.54 6.59
CA GLY A 108 -15.84 -1.55 7.99
C GLY A 108 -15.52 -0.23 8.70
N LYS A 109 -15.85 -0.16 9.96
CA LYS A 109 -15.63 1.00 10.84
C LYS A 109 -15.27 0.52 12.24
N GLY A 110 -14.79 1.42 13.07
CA GLY A 110 -14.38 1.12 14.43
C GLY A 110 -13.56 2.24 15.03
N GLU A 111 -12.65 1.88 15.93
CA GLU A 111 -11.76 2.82 16.61
C GLU A 111 -10.33 2.30 16.62
N ILE A 112 -9.40 3.22 16.61
CA ILE A 112 -8.00 2.98 16.96
C ILE A 112 -7.72 3.69 18.26
N LYS A 113 -7.15 2.96 19.21
CA LYS A 113 -6.76 3.48 20.52
C LYS A 113 -5.26 3.31 20.73
N THR A 114 -4.61 4.39 21.12
CA THR A 114 -3.23 4.43 21.60
C THR A 114 -3.21 4.83 23.08
N ILE A 115 -2.02 4.93 23.68
CA ILE A 115 -1.89 5.40 25.07
C ILE A 115 -2.49 6.80 25.25
N SER A 116 -2.35 7.67 24.24
CA SER A 116 -2.67 9.10 24.36
C SER A 116 -3.98 9.52 23.70
N GLN A 117 -4.52 8.71 22.78
CA GLN A 117 -5.71 9.11 22.02
C GLN A 117 -6.53 7.91 21.54
N GLN A 118 -7.78 8.21 21.23
CA GLN A 118 -8.73 7.30 20.61
C GLN A 118 -9.39 8.02 19.43
N THR A 119 -9.45 7.33 18.29
CA THR A 119 -9.91 7.93 17.03
C THR A 119 -10.89 7.00 16.34
N HIS A 120 -12.04 7.50 15.94
CA HIS A 120 -12.97 6.78 15.07
C HIS A 120 -12.40 6.66 13.66
N ILE A 121 -12.60 5.49 13.04
CA ILE A 121 -12.11 5.18 11.71
C ILE A 121 -13.23 4.67 10.81
N LEU A 122 -13.22 5.15 9.56
CA LEU A 122 -14.20 4.85 8.52
C LEU A 122 -13.48 4.51 7.21
N PRO A 123 -14.15 3.83 6.26
CA PRO A 123 -13.57 3.56 4.95
C PRO A 123 -13.09 4.84 4.26
N GLY A 124 -11.89 4.81 3.69
CA GLY A 124 -11.22 5.95 3.07
C GLY A 124 -10.36 6.78 4.03
N ASN A 125 -10.40 6.55 5.34
CA ASN A 125 -9.48 7.22 6.24
C ASN A 125 -8.05 6.75 6.00
N GLY A 126 -7.14 7.71 5.79
CA GLY A 126 -5.70 7.54 5.83
C GLY A 126 -5.18 7.72 7.24
N LEU A 127 -4.28 6.86 7.66
CA LEU A 127 -3.68 6.83 8.99
C LEU A 127 -2.16 6.91 8.84
N PHE A 128 -1.52 7.70 9.67
CA PHE A 128 -0.07 7.73 9.79
C PHE A 128 0.31 7.15 11.16
N PHE A 129 1.12 6.13 11.15
CA PHE A 129 1.69 5.52 12.36
C PHE A 129 3.16 5.91 12.44
N PRO A 130 3.54 6.84 13.33
CA PRO A 130 4.94 7.25 13.47
C PRO A 130 5.78 6.14 14.10
N ALA A 131 7.08 6.12 13.84
CA ALA A 131 8.02 5.12 14.33
C ALA A 131 8.09 5.02 15.87
N VAL A 132 7.74 6.10 16.57
CA VAL A 132 7.70 6.13 18.06
C VAL A 132 6.44 5.49 18.66
N LEU A 133 5.51 5.03 17.81
CA LEU A 133 4.30 4.35 18.25
C LEU A 133 4.57 2.84 18.34
N ASP A 134 4.79 2.35 19.54
CA ASP A 134 5.12 0.94 19.76
C ASP A 134 3.92 0.02 19.54
N GLU A 135 2.73 0.43 20.02
CA GLU A 135 1.53 -0.39 19.95
C GLU A 135 0.25 0.43 19.87
N LEU A 136 -0.78 -0.22 19.33
CA LEU A 136 -2.13 0.31 19.30
C LEU A 136 -3.18 -0.81 19.41
N GLU A 137 -4.38 -0.46 19.81
CA GLU A 137 -5.55 -1.34 19.77
C GLU A 137 -6.45 -0.96 18.60
N VAL A 138 -6.88 -1.95 17.84
CA VAL A 138 -7.94 -1.82 16.84
C VAL A 138 -9.21 -2.41 17.42
N ILE A 139 -10.27 -1.62 17.47
CA ILE A 139 -11.58 -1.98 18.03
C ILE A 139 -12.61 -1.90 16.89
N PRO A 140 -12.86 -3.00 16.17
CA PRO A 140 -13.79 -3.00 15.05
C PRO A 140 -15.25 -3.03 15.50
N GLU A 141 -16.12 -2.33 14.77
CA GLU A 141 -17.56 -2.51 14.86
C GLU A 141 -17.99 -3.54 13.78
N GLY A 142 -17.87 -4.84 14.12
CA GLY A 142 -18.02 -5.93 13.17
C GLY A 142 -16.71 -6.19 12.39
N LYS A 143 -16.78 -6.49 11.09
CA LYS A 143 -15.56 -6.75 10.29
C LYS A 143 -14.94 -5.44 9.80
N LEU A 144 -13.64 -5.24 10.10
CA LEU A 144 -12.84 -4.11 9.64
C LEU A 144 -11.65 -4.60 8.82
N GLU A 145 -11.37 -3.97 7.69
CA GLU A 145 -10.23 -4.28 6.85
C GLU A 145 -9.39 -3.02 6.62
N MET A 146 -8.09 -3.16 6.83
CA MET A 146 -7.09 -2.10 6.69
C MET A 146 -5.91 -2.59 5.86
N ILE A 147 -5.43 -1.76 4.96
CA ILE A 147 -4.15 -1.95 4.28
C ILE A 147 -3.10 -1.12 5.01
N ILE A 148 -1.94 -1.70 5.28
CA ILE A 148 -0.77 -1.00 5.81
C ILE A 148 0.37 -1.11 4.82
N CYS A 149 1.03 0.02 4.57
CA CYS A 149 2.22 0.13 3.75
C CYS A 149 3.38 0.65 4.60
N GLY A 150 4.54 0.02 4.49
CA GLY A 150 5.77 0.40 5.19
C GLY A 150 7.01 0.10 4.35
N ILE A 151 8.15 0.63 4.78
CA ILE A 151 9.41 0.60 4.01
C ILE A 151 10.35 -0.55 4.34
N LYS A 152 10.09 -1.30 5.43
CA LYS A 152 10.94 -2.42 5.86
C LYS A 152 10.46 -3.79 5.44
N ASP A 153 11.33 -4.76 5.72
CA ASP A 153 11.04 -6.18 5.56
C ASP A 153 9.87 -6.62 6.44
N PHE A 154 8.92 -7.30 5.82
CA PHE A 154 7.81 -7.90 6.55
C PHE A 154 8.23 -9.17 7.29
N PRO A 155 7.58 -9.44 8.44
CA PRO A 155 6.47 -8.70 9.05
C PRO A 155 6.96 -7.76 10.14
N TYR A 156 6.74 -6.46 9.98
CA TYR A 156 7.02 -5.47 11.02
C TYR A 156 5.81 -5.18 11.93
N ILE A 157 4.70 -5.88 11.73
CA ILE A 157 3.52 -5.83 12.61
C ILE A 157 3.32 -7.17 13.26
N LYS A 158 3.28 -7.18 14.59
CA LYS A 158 2.95 -8.37 15.39
C LYS A 158 1.54 -8.24 15.95
N ILE A 159 0.80 -9.32 15.86
CA ILE A 159 -0.51 -9.48 16.50
C ILE A 159 -0.31 -10.04 17.91
N LYS A 160 -0.92 -9.40 18.91
CA LYS A 160 -0.91 -9.85 20.31
C LYS A 160 -2.26 -10.40 20.75
#